data_157e94d089ba25b3a838ae9e8c98029e
#
_entry.id   157e94d089ba25b3a838ae9e8c98029e
#
_cell.length_a   1.000
_cell.length_b   1.000
_cell.length_c   1.000
_cell.angle_alpha   90.00
_cell.angle_beta   90.00
_cell.angle_gamma   90.00
#
_symmetry.space_group_name_H-M   'P 1'
#
loop_
_entity.id
_entity.type
_entity.pdbx_description
1 polymer ?
#
loop_
_entity_poly.entity_id
_entity_poly.type
_entity_poly.pdbx_seq_one_letter_code
_entity_poly.pdbx_strand_id
1 'polypeptide(L)'
;MHYLDSKSAETLSHGYTLLRQVEHRIQLEDDRQTHTIPDDPTEFARLAKVMGDGPAIFRTLLTTARTNIRAVYDSMLPTLTQNQPHGLLREKLGGQIPMIEEWFGSLQESETYLASALESRDGLDRIRRIAERAPMILDQTKGNDSFAEALISGEILEEFSPDFRTTDMPLKAKMIQRAHTRVCASWVLDPMGSLSDGLDGVRDTLFRELLGGLPLECVALGSYASHETTPGSDADIVLFCPEGVRHLEAEEAAQGFVREVQNLKSAGSPVTIDLRLRPEGRSGLLARTYESFQKYALQDMEAWEKLAAIRSRLIVGSPHAQQSILSAANSLVWDSATAQNLMHMKSRIEKERVTPIQAPRQLKLGPGGLEDILWLTSFWWIADPELRTSGLSLYNRLKSLRDSHHLTAVESDALQSAHKFLLELRWWIELQGFERDVLPENPHKLDTLAHAMAVESANQLLHQHGEHRHAVRAIFEDHIQRLKR
;
A
#
# COMPACT_ATOMS: atom_id res chain seq x y z
N MET A 1 -34.79 16.55 -38.26
CA MET A 1 -33.50 17.17 -38.00
C MET A 1 -32.45 16.09 -38.24
N HIS A 2 -31.60 16.24 -39.28
CA HIS A 2 -30.48 15.32 -39.48
C HIS A 2 -29.29 15.86 -38.70
N TYR A 3 -28.93 15.18 -37.64
CA TYR A 3 -27.80 15.55 -36.75
C TYR A 3 -26.44 15.09 -37.34
N LEU A 4 -26.46 14.20 -38.35
CA LEU A 4 -25.29 13.62 -38.99
C LEU A 4 -25.47 13.63 -40.50
N ASP A 5 -24.41 13.98 -41.26
CA ASP A 5 -24.35 13.69 -42.67
C ASP A 5 -24.17 12.20 -42.95
N SER A 6 -24.55 11.71 -44.14
CA SER A 6 -24.53 10.31 -44.49
C SER A 6 -23.13 9.66 -44.35
N LYS A 7 -22.06 10.41 -44.68
CA LYS A 7 -20.69 9.92 -44.62
C LYS A 7 -20.21 9.74 -43.17
N SER A 8 -20.55 10.68 -42.30
CA SER A 8 -20.29 10.59 -40.86
C SER A 8 -21.05 9.44 -40.22
N ALA A 9 -22.33 9.24 -40.62
CA ALA A 9 -23.14 8.13 -40.16
C ALA A 9 -22.58 6.77 -40.57
N GLU A 10 -22.13 6.63 -41.83
CA GLU A 10 -21.46 5.40 -42.32
C GLU A 10 -20.15 5.14 -41.55
N THR A 11 -19.34 6.17 -41.35
CA THR A 11 -18.05 6.06 -40.65
C THR A 11 -18.26 5.57 -39.20
N LEU A 12 -19.23 6.13 -38.49
CA LEU A 12 -19.55 5.70 -37.13
C LEU A 12 -20.10 4.27 -37.10
N SER A 13 -20.99 3.92 -38.07
CA SER A 13 -21.59 2.58 -38.15
C SER A 13 -20.54 1.50 -38.43
N HIS A 14 -19.64 1.74 -39.40
CA HIS A 14 -18.55 0.80 -39.69
C HIS A 14 -17.57 0.66 -38.52
N GLY A 15 -17.17 1.78 -37.93
CA GLY A 15 -16.27 1.77 -36.77
C GLY A 15 -16.88 1.09 -35.57
N TYR A 16 -18.16 1.34 -35.25
CA TYR A 16 -18.88 0.66 -34.19
C TYR A 16 -18.95 -0.86 -34.43
N THR A 17 -19.29 -1.26 -35.65
CA THR A 17 -19.41 -2.68 -36.01
C THR A 17 -18.09 -3.41 -35.81
N LEU A 18 -16.98 -2.84 -36.29
CA LEU A 18 -15.63 -3.38 -36.11
C LEU A 18 -15.27 -3.51 -34.63
N LEU A 19 -15.39 -2.43 -33.87
CA LEU A 19 -15.02 -2.44 -32.45
C LEU A 19 -15.89 -3.40 -31.63
N ARG A 20 -17.17 -3.50 -31.95
CA ARG A 20 -18.09 -4.46 -31.29
C ARG A 20 -17.76 -5.92 -31.61
N GLN A 21 -17.36 -6.20 -32.85
CA GLN A 21 -16.87 -7.54 -33.22
C GLN A 21 -15.58 -7.90 -32.47
N VAL A 22 -14.65 -6.96 -32.35
CA VAL A 22 -13.40 -7.15 -31.59
C VAL A 22 -13.70 -7.42 -30.12
N GLU A 23 -14.54 -6.60 -29.50
CA GLU A 23 -14.97 -6.74 -28.12
C GLU A 23 -15.59 -8.12 -27.86
N HIS A 24 -16.52 -8.56 -28.70
CA HIS A 24 -17.15 -9.88 -28.57
C HIS A 24 -16.12 -11.00 -28.67
N ARG A 25 -15.11 -10.89 -29.54
CA ARG A 25 -14.07 -11.91 -29.68
C ARG A 25 -13.18 -11.99 -28.46
N ILE A 26 -12.78 -10.85 -27.90
CA ILE A 26 -12.01 -10.82 -26.66
C ILE A 26 -12.79 -11.44 -25.50
N GLN A 27 -14.08 -11.13 -25.37
CA GLN A 27 -14.92 -11.66 -24.30
C GLN A 27 -15.16 -13.17 -24.44
N LEU A 28 -15.26 -13.69 -25.67
CA LEU A 28 -15.45 -15.13 -25.93
C LEU A 28 -14.17 -15.96 -25.70
N GLU A 29 -13.00 -15.36 -25.83
CA GLU A 29 -11.72 -16.09 -25.72
C GLU A 29 -11.30 -16.30 -24.26
N ASP A 30 -11.63 -15.36 -23.36
CA ASP A 30 -11.13 -15.37 -21.98
C ASP A 30 -12.22 -15.65 -20.92
N ASP A 31 -13.49 -15.77 -21.30
CA ASP A 31 -14.64 -15.81 -20.37
C ASP A 31 -14.60 -14.68 -19.32
N ARG A 32 -13.97 -13.54 -19.68
CA ARG A 32 -13.79 -12.37 -18.84
C ARG A 32 -14.52 -11.17 -19.45
N GLN A 33 -15.20 -10.39 -18.61
CA GLN A 33 -15.73 -9.08 -19.01
C GLN A 33 -14.58 -8.06 -19.15
N THR A 34 -13.79 -8.18 -20.21
CA THR A 34 -12.74 -7.21 -20.54
C THR A 34 -13.09 -6.46 -21.82
N HIS A 35 -12.74 -5.16 -21.85
CA HIS A 35 -12.89 -4.28 -22.99
C HIS A 35 -11.52 -3.82 -23.52
N THR A 36 -10.42 -4.43 -23.04
CA THR A 36 -9.05 -4.05 -23.37
C THR A 36 -8.48 -5.00 -24.43
N ILE A 37 -7.94 -4.43 -25.49
CA ILE A 37 -7.20 -5.16 -26.52
C ILE A 37 -5.90 -5.67 -25.91
N PRO A 38 -5.50 -6.96 -26.11
CA PRO A 38 -4.26 -7.49 -25.57
C PRO A 38 -3.03 -6.71 -26.04
N ASP A 39 -2.14 -6.37 -25.10
CA ASP A 39 -0.85 -5.76 -25.42
C ASP A 39 0.21 -6.80 -25.78
N ASP A 40 0.05 -8.06 -25.36
CA ASP A 40 0.95 -9.14 -25.72
C ASP A 40 0.91 -9.44 -27.22
N PRO A 41 2.07 -9.44 -27.90
CA PRO A 41 2.14 -9.63 -29.35
C PRO A 41 1.55 -10.96 -29.82
N THR A 42 1.64 -12.02 -29.03
CA THR A 42 1.15 -13.37 -29.38
C THR A 42 -0.37 -13.41 -29.28
N GLU A 43 -0.92 -12.88 -28.19
CA GLU A 43 -2.37 -12.78 -28.00
C GLU A 43 -3.00 -11.84 -29.04
N PHE A 44 -2.36 -10.71 -29.30
CA PHE A 44 -2.80 -9.79 -30.36
C PHE A 44 -2.79 -10.45 -31.75
N ALA A 45 -1.74 -11.22 -32.07
CA ALA A 45 -1.67 -11.94 -33.34
C ALA A 45 -2.77 -13.03 -33.46
N ARG A 46 -3.10 -13.69 -32.35
CA ARG A 46 -4.19 -14.66 -32.30
C ARG A 46 -5.55 -13.98 -32.55
N LEU A 47 -5.81 -12.87 -31.87
CA LEU A 47 -7.02 -12.07 -32.07
C LEU A 47 -7.13 -11.59 -33.53
N ALA A 48 -6.06 -11.06 -34.13
CA ALA A 48 -6.01 -10.63 -35.52
C ALA A 48 -6.38 -11.78 -36.48
N LYS A 49 -5.85 -12.97 -36.25
CA LYS A 49 -6.16 -14.18 -37.04
C LYS A 49 -7.63 -14.58 -36.92
N VAL A 50 -8.22 -14.50 -35.73
CA VAL A 50 -9.65 -14.79 -35.52
C VAL A 50 -10.53 -13.74 -36.21
N MET A 51 -10.06 -12.50 -36.33
CA MET A 51 -10.73 -11.44 -37.07
C MET A 51 -10.54 -11.56 -38.61
N GLY A 52 -9.73 -12.51 -39.07
CA GLY A 52 -9.49 -12.78 -40.51
C GLY A 52 -8.35 -12.00 -41.12
N ASP A 53 -7.53 -11.30 -40.30
CA ASP A 53 -6.47 -10.40 -40.76
C ASP A 53 -5.10 -10.81 -40.23
N GLY A 54 -4.04 -10.33 -40.88
CA GLY A 54 -2.69 -10.34 -40.29
C GLY A 54 -2.52 -9.25 -39.23
N PRO A 55 -1.62 -9.43 -38.24
CA PRO A 55 -1.49 -8.52 -37.11
C PRO A 55 -1.24 -7.05 -37.50
N ALA A 56 -0.43 -6.81 -38.55
CA ALA A 56 -0.13 -5.47 -39.02
C ALA A 56 -1.36 -4.81 -39.68
N ILE A 57 -2.09 -5.55 -40.50
CA ILE A 57 -3.32 -5.08 -41.17
C ILE A 57 -4.39 -4.79 -40.11
N PHE A 58 -4.58 -5.72 -39.20
CA PHE A 58 -5.56 -5.59 -38.10
C PHE A 58 -5.27 -4.36 -37.21
N ARG A 59 -4.00 -4.12 -36.86
CA ARG A 59 -3.59 -2.91 -36.12
C ARG A 59 -3.91 -1.63 -36.88
N THR A 60 -3.67 -1.62 -38.19
CA THR A 60 -4.00 -0.48 -39.05
C THR A 60 -5.51 -0.25 -39.09
N LEU A 61 -6.31 -1.31 -39.27
CA LEU A 61 -7.77 -1.22 -39.28
C LEU A 61 -8.32 -0.63 -37.98
N LEU A 62 -7.84 -1.12 -36.82
CA LEU A 62 -8.23 -0.60 -35.52
C LEU A 62 -7.85 0.87 -35.35
N THR A 63 -6.62 1.22 -35.70
CA THR A 63 -6.14 2.61 -35.58
C THR A 63 -6.95 3.54 -36.48
N THR A 64 -7.19 3.13 -37.73
CA THR A 64 -7.99 3.90 -38.68
C THR A 64 -9.44 4.07 -38.23
N ALA A 65 -10.08 3.00 -37.75
CA ALA A 65 -11.45 3.07 -37.24
C ALA A 65 -11.54 4.05 -36.05
N ARG A 66 -10.62 3.95 -35.08
CA ARG A 66 -10.59 4.85 -33.91
C ARG A 66 -10.34 6.31 -34.31
N THR A 67 -9.41 6.55 -35.23
CA THR A 67 -9.11 7.90 -35.75
C THR A 67 -10.32 8.48 -36.47
N ASN A 68 -10.99 7.71 -37.31
CA ASN A 68 -12.14 8.17 -38.06
C ASN A 68 -13.35 8.45 -37.16
N ILE A 69 -13.64 7.57 -36.17
CA ILE A 69 -14.67 7.81 -35.18
C ILE A 69 -14.36 9.11 -34.42
N ARG A 70 -13.13 9.28 -34.01
CA ARG A 70 -12.70 10.48 -33.27
C ARG A 70 -12.86 11.75 -34.12
N ALA A 71 -12.48 11.71 -35.37
CA ALA A 71 -12.63 12.86 -36.30
C ALA A 71 -14.11 13.26 -36.49
N VAL A 72 -15.02 12.26 -36.63
CA VAL A 72 -16.46 12.54 -36.69
C VAL A 72 -16.95 13.15 -35.38
N TYR A 73 -16.59 12.56 -34.26
CA TYR A 73 -16.96 13.05 -32.94
C TYR A 73 -16.49 14.50 -32.73
N ASP A 74 -15.22 14.78 -33.03
CA ASP A 74 -14.64 16.12 -32.88
C ASP A 74 -15.27 17.15 -33.86
N SER A 75 -15.76 16.70 -35.01
CA SER A 75 -16.49 17.56 -35.96
C SER A 75 -17.92 17.90 -35.56
N MET A 76 -18.51 17.03 -34.74
CA MET A 76 -19.88 17.17 -34.23
C MET A 76 -19.97 18.05 -32.99
N LEU A 77 -18.91 17.99 -32.16
CA LEU A 77 -18.80 18.93 -31.06
C LEU A 77 -18.63 20.32 -31.68
N PRO A 78 -19.51 21.32 -31.40
CA PRO A 78 -19.23 22.68 -31.79
C PRO A 78 -17.81 22.98 -31.36
N THR A 79 -17.03 23.62 -32.24
CA THR A 79 -15.65 24.02 -31.99
C THR A 79 -15.66 24.73 -30.64
N LEU A 80 -15.29 23.98 -29.60
CA LEU A 80 -15.24 24.49 -28.24
C LEU A 80 -14.21 25.60 -28.35
N THR A 81 -14.69 26.83 -28.30
CA THR A 81 -13.84 28.01 -28.33
C THR A 81 -12.70 27.80 -27.35
N GLN A 82 -11.50 28.22 -27.66
CA GLN A 82 -10.26 28.12 -26.85
C GLN A 82 -10.42 28.59 -25.39
N ASN A 83 -11.57 29.13 -25.04
CA ASN A 83 -11.95 29.62 -23.69
C ASN A 83 -12.80 28.65 -22.86
N GLN A 84 -13.06 27.41 -23.30
CA GLN A 84 -13.78 26.46 -22.43
C GLN A 84 -12.81 25.75 -21.49
N PRO A 85 -13.23 25.44 -20.24
CA PRO A 85 -12.36 24.85 -19.21
C PRO A 85 -11.57 23.63 -19.67
N HIS A 86 -12.18 22.70 -20.42
CA HIS A 86 -11.51 21.51 -20.95
C HIS A 86 -10.41 21.81 -22.00
N GLY A 87 -10.58 22.85 -22.81
CA GLY A 87 -9.55 23.30 -23.76
C GLY A 87 -8.33 23.86 -23.04
N LEU A 88 -8.53 24.69 -22.03
CA LEU A 88 -7.49 25.23 -21.16
C LEU A 88 -6.79 24.14 -20.35
N LEU A 89 -7.53 23.12 -19.89
CA LEU A 89 -6.97 21.99 -19.18
C LEU A 89 -5.94 21.24 -20.05
N ARG A 90 -6.29 20.98 -21.32
CA ARG A 90 -5.41 20.30 -22.27
C ARG A 90 -4.15 21.11 -22.59
N GLU A 91 -4.28 22.41 -22.69
CA GLU A 91 -3.14 23.31 -22.93
C GLU A 91 -2.15 23.29 -21.74
N LYS A 92 -2.67 23.25 -20.51
CA LYS A 92 -1.85 23.35 -19.29
C LYS A 92 -1.23 22.04 -18.82
N LEU A 93 -1.82 20.86 -19.12
CA LEU A 93 -1.48 19.60 -18.45
C LEU A 93 -0.63 18.61 -19.27
N GLY A 94 -0.61 18.66 -20.60
CA GLY A 94 0.19 17.69 -21.38
C GLY A 94 -0.28 16.22 -21.27
N GLY A 95 0.52 15.30 -20.76
CA GLY A 95 0.36 13.85 -20.96
C GLY A 95 -0.72 13.08 -20.16
N GLN A 96 -1.16 13.53 -18.95
CA GLN A 96 -2.09 12.76 -18.07
C GLN A 96 -3.57 13.20 -18.18
N ILE A 97 -3.89 13.85 -19.27
CA ILE A 97 -5.20 14.48 -19.49
C ILE A 97 -6.39 13.50 -19.37
N PRO A 98 -6.37 12.30 -19.99
CA PRO A 98 -7.54 11.42 -19.98
C PRO A 98 -7.99 11.03 -18.55
N MET A 99 -7.04 10.73 -17.67
CA MET A 99 -7.33 10.36 -16.28
C MET A 99 -7.91 11.55 -15.50
N ILE A 100 -7.34 12.74 -15.68
CA ILE A 100 -7.79 13.95 -14.99
C ILE A 100 -9.17 14.36 -15.51
N GLU A 101 -9.41 14.29 -16.84
CA GLU A 101 -10.74 14.54 -17.42
C GLU A 101 -11.79 13.55 -16.89
N GLU A 102 -11.45 12.26 -16.80
CA GLU A 102 -12.31 11.23 -16.27
C GLU A 102 -12.62 11.47 -14.78
N TRP A 103 -11.60 11.87 -14.00
CA TRP A 103 -11.78 12.18 -12.60
C TRP A 103 -12.71 13.38 -12.39
N PHE A 104 -12.48 14.52 -13.09
CA PHE A 104 -13.40 15.65 -13.03
C PHE A 104 -14.80 15.25 -13.48
N GLY A 105 -14.93 14.49 -14.57
CA GLY A 105 -16.22 14.02 -15.10
C GLY A 105 -17.00 13.12 -14.12
N SER A 106 -16.33 12.55 -13.12
CA SER A 106 -16.97 11.76 -12.07
C SER A 106 -17.58 12.60 -10.94
N LEU A 107 -17.22 13.89 -10.81
CA LEU A 107 -17.68 14.78 -9.76
C LEU A 107 -19.08 15.31 -10.08
N GLN A 108 -19.88 15.61 -9.04
CA GLN A 108 -21.24 16.12 -9.22
C GLN A 108 -21.28 17.50 -9.88
N GLU A 109 -20.34 18.39 -9.47
CA GLU A 109 -20.20 19.73 -10.02
C GLU A 109 -18.92 19.86 -10.86
N SER A 110 -18.74 18.95 -11.81
CA SER A 110 -17.53 18.80 -12.65
C SER A 110 -17.02 20.12 -13.20
N GLU A 111 -17.87 20.93 -13.85
CA GLU A 111 -17.49 22.19 -14.47
C GLU A 111 -17.06 23.25 -13.45
N THR A 112 -17.71 23.30 -12.28
CA THR A 112 -17.36 24.20 -11.19
C THR A 112 -16.00 23.89 -10.63
N TYR A 113 -15.70 22.61 -10.34
CA TYR A 113 -14.39 22.20 -9.84
C TYR A 113 -13.29 22.37 -10.88
N LEU A 114 -13.57 22.10 -12.15
CA LEU A 114 -12.62 22.32 -13.24
C LEU A 114 -12.27 23.81 -13.37
N ALA A 115 -13.27 24.70 -13.37
CA ALA A 115 -13.03 26.14 -13.40
C ALA A 115 -12.22 26.62 -12.20
N SER A 116 -12.58 26.18 -10.98
CA SER A 116 -11.84 26.49 -9.75
C SER A 116 -10.39 26.02 -9.80
N ALA A 117 -10.13 24.82 -10.36
CA ALA A 117 -8.77 24.30 -10.52
C ALA A 117 -7.93 25.11 -11.49
N LEU A 118 -8.55 25.58 -12.60
CA LEU A 118 -7.90 26.43 -13.60
C LEU A 118 -7.58 27.83 -13.10
N GLU A 119 -8.40 28.36 -12.20
CA GLU A 119 -8.22 29.67 -11.54
C GLU A 119 -7.25 29.59 -10.35
N SER A 120 -7.17 28.44 -9.70
CA SER A 120 -6.24 28.22 -8.58
C SER A 120 -4.80 28.20 -9.07
N ARG A 121 -3.93 28.99 -8.44
CA ARG A 121 -2.51 29.05 -8.79
C ARG A 121 -1.84 27.67 -8.75
N ASP A 122 -2.13 26.87 -7.72
CA ASP A 122 -1.46 25.61 -7.44
C ASP A 122 -2.42 24.39 -7.49
N GLY A 123 -3.73 24.63 -7.63
CA GLY A 123 -4.74 23.56 -7.61
C GLY A 123 -4.55 22.56 -8.73
N LEU A 124 -4.36 23.07 -9.96
CA LEU A 124 -4.11 22.22 -11.11
C LEU A 124 -2.77 21.48 -11.03
N ASP A 125 -1.72 22.12 -10.48
CA ASP A 125 -0.43 21.45 -10.25
C ASP A 125 -0.52 20.33 -9.25
N ARG A 126 -1.27 20.50 -8.16
CA ARG A 126 -1.54 19.41 -7.20
C ARG A 126 -2.24 18.23 -7.85
N ILE A 127 -3.28 18.47 -8.64
CA ILE A 127 -3.99 17.41 -9.37
C ILE A 127 -3.04 16.69 -10.34
N ARG A 128 -2.23 17.43 -11.10
CA ARG A 128 -1.25 16.87 -12.02
C ARG A 128 -0.23 16.00 -11.29
N ARG A 129 0.35 16.49 -10.19
CA ARG A 129 1.32 15.74 -9.39
C ARG A 129 0.74 14.44 -8.81
N ILE A 130 -0.52 14.45 -8.39
CA ILE A 130 -1.20 13.22 -7.96
C ILE A 130 -1.39 12.27 -9.16
N ALA A 131 -1.86 12.76 -10.31
CA ALA A 131 -2.06 11.95 -11.50
C ALA A 131 -0.76 11.28 -12.00
N GLU A 132 0.36 12.02 -11.95
CA GLU A 132 1.66 11.54 -12.40
C GLU A 132 2.33 10.57 -11.41
N ARG A 133 2.21 10.84 -10.10
CA ARG A 133 2.97 10.13 -9.07
C ARG A 133 2.18 9.06 -8.33
N ALA A 134 0.86 9.20 -8.22
CA ALA A 134 -0.01 8.31 -7.47
C ALA A 134 -1.42 8.21 -8.10
N PRO A 135 -1.52 7.73 -9.35
CA PRO A 135 -2.77 7.73 -10.12
C PRO A 135 -3.92 7.00 -9.40
N MET A 136 -3.61 6.02 -8.57
CA MET A 136 -4.59 5.27 -7.79
C MET A 136 -5.39 6.16 -6.83
N ILE A 137 -4.82 7.30 -6.38
CA ILE A 137 -5.53 8.25 -5.52
C ILE A 137 -6.70 8.89 -6.28
N LEU A 138 -6.50 9.32 -7.54
CA LEU A 138 -7.59 9.87 -8.33
C LEU A 138 -8.67 8.82 -8.60
N ASP A 139 -8.27 7.58 -8.90
CA ASP A 139 -9.23 6.50 -9.13
C ASP A 139 -10.08 6.20 -7.88
N GLN A 140 -9.47 6.16 -6.70
CA GLN A 140 -10.16 5.96 -5.43
C GLN A 140 -11.06 7.14 -5.00
N THR A 141 -10.85 8.32 -5.54
CA THR A 141 -11.59 9.55 -5.19
C THR A 141 -12.60 10.00 -6.24
N LYS A 142 -12.87 9.17 -7.24
CA LYS A 142 -13.95 9.42 -8.21
C LYS A 142 -15.30 9.66 -7.47
N GLY A 143 -16.01 10.69 -7.86
CA GLY A 143 -17.27 11.10 -7.24
C GLY A 143 -17.15 11.66 -5.81
N ASN A 144 -15.96 12.06 -5.40
CA ASN A 144 -15.70 12.63 -4.08
C ASN A 144 -15.45 14.15 -4.15
N ASP A 145 -16.51 14.93 -4.18
CA ASP A 145 -16.46 16.39 -4.33
C ASP A 145 -15.66 17.06 -3.19
N SER A 146 -15.82 16.60 -1.94
CA SER A 146 -15.08 17.16 -0.82
C SER A 146 -13.55 16.91 -0.90
N PHE A 147 -13.13 15.81 -1.54
CA PHE A 147 -11.72 15.58 -1.81
C PHE A 147 -11.21 16.51 -2.92
N ALA A 148 -12.02 16.72 -3.97
CA ALA A 148 -11.69 17.62 -5.05
C ALA A 148 -11.52 19.06 -4.53
N GLU A 149 -12.44 19.53 -3.70
CA GLU A 149 -12.38 20.84 -3.05
C GLU A 149 -11.09 21.00 -2.21
N ALA A 150 -10.81 20.04 -1.32
CA ALA A 150 -9.60 20.06 -0.49
C ALA A 150 -8.31 20.03 -1.31
N LEU A 151 -8.30 19.29 -2.44
CA LEU A 151 -7.14 19.21 -3.33
C LEU A 151 -6.93 20.53 -4.08
N ILE A 152 -8.00 21.15 -4.58
CA ILE A 152 -7.96 22.40 -5.35
C ILE A 152 -7.62 23.59 -4.44
N SER A 153 -8.22 23.69 -3.26
CA SER A 153 -7.97 24.77 -2.29
C SER A 153 -6.57 24.68 -1.65
N GLY A 154 -6.05 23.47 -1.47
CA GLY A 154 -4.83 23.18 -0.71
C GLY A 154 -5.09 22.75 0.73
N GLU A 155 -6.33 22.73 1.19
CA GLU A 155 -6.71 22.21 2.52
C GLU A 155 -6.22 20.78 2.76
N ILE A 156 -5.97 20.02 1.68
CA ILE A 156 -5.42 18.68 1.76
C ILE A 156 -4.06 18.62 2.47
N LEU A 157 -3.31 19.71 2.49
CA LEU A 157 -2.00 19.83 3.13
C LEU A 157 -2.09 20.32 4.60
N GLU A 158 -3.28 20.71 5.04
CA GLU A 158 -3.48 21.15 6.43
C GLU A 158 -3.49 19.96 7.39
N GLU A 159 -3.19 20.23 8.65
CA GLU A 159 -3.29 19.22 9.71
C GLU A 159 -4.70 18.65 9.78
N PHE A 160 -4.81 17.33 9.82
CA PHE A 160 -6.08 16.61 9.77
C PHE A 160 -6.17 15.63 10.95
N SER A 161 -7.26 15.76 11.70
CA SER A 161 -7.62 14.82 12.77
C SER A 161 -8.87 14.05 12.34
N PRO A 162 -8.78 12.75 12.02
CA PRO A 162 -9.93 11.95 11.63
C PRO A 162 -10.90 11.76 12.79
N ASP A 163 -12.19 11.77 12.48
CA ASP A 163 -13.28 11.45 13.40
C ASP A 163 -14.24 10.50 12.68
N PHE A 164 -14.52 9.33 13.26
CA PHE A 164 -15.34 8.28 12.64
C PHE A 164 -16.61 7.99 13.44
N ARG A 165 -16.99 8.87 14.35
CA ARG A 165 -18.17 8.72 15.23
C ARG A 165 -19.49 8.81 14.46
N THR A 166 -19.92 7.70 13.92
CA THR A 166 -21.23 7.50 13.29
C THR A 166 -21.64 6.03 13.43
N THR A 167 -22.94 5.80 13.50
CA THR A 167 -23.54 4.45 13.49
C THR A 167 -23.87 3.96 12.08
N ASP A 168 -23.84 4.86 11.08
CA ASP A 168 -24.05 4.52 9.68
C ASP A 168 -22.79 3.85 9.12
N MET A 169 -22.85 2.54 8.89
CA MET A 169 -21.71 1.73 8.47
C MET A 169 -21.13 2.15 7.09
N PRO A 170 -21.93 2.34 6.04
CA PRO A 170 -21.46 2.86 4.76
C PRO A 170 -20.81 4.24 4.87
N LEU A 171 -21.37 5.13 5.66
CA LEU A 171 -20.80 6.46 5.90
C LEU A 171 -19.47 6.36 6.64
N LYS A 172 -19.39 5.55 7.70
CA LYS A 172 -18.16 5.30 8.46
C LYS A 172 -17.06 4.77 7.53
N ALA A 173 -17.34 3.76 6.72
CA ALA A 173 -16.39 3.22 5.76
C ALA A 173 -15.88 4.29 4.77
N LYS A 174 -16.77 5.13 4.27
CA LYS A 174 -16.43 6.25 3.38
C LYS A 174 -15.57 7.31 4.09
N MET A 175 -15.84 7.62 5.34
CA MET A 175 -15.00 8.53 6.15
C MET A 175 -13.59 7.99 6.35
N ILE A 176 -13.47 6.70 6.66
CA ILE A 176 -12.16 6.02 6.81
C ILE A 176 -11.39 6.03 5.48
N GLN A 177 -12.05 5.70 4.37
CA GLN A 177 -11.43 5.75 3.05
C GLN A 177 -10.93 7.16 2.72
N ARG A 178 -11.75 8.19 2.97
CA ARG A 178 -11.37 9.60 2.75
C ARG A 178 -10.16 10.00 3.57
N ALA A 179 -10.14 9.66 4.87
CA ALA A 179 -9.03 9.95 5.76
C ALA A 179 -7.73 9.28 5.28
N HIS A 180 -7.80 8.00 4.94
CA HIS A 180 -6.67 7.24 4.42
C HIS A 180 -6.15 7.83 3.10
N THR A 181 -7.03 8.15 2.17
CA THR A 181 -6.65 8.70 0.86
C THR A 181 -6.10 10.13 1.01
N ARG A 182 -6.65 10.94 1.94
CA ARG A 182 -6.13 12.28 2.27
C ARG A 182 -4.67 12.19 2.77
N VAL A 183 -4.37 11.27 3.68
CA VAL A 183 -3.01 11.02 4.16
C VAL A 183 -2.06 10.67 3.00
N CYS A 184 -2.47 9.77 2.11
CA CYS A 184 -1.67 9.40 0.95
C CYS A 184 -1.44 10.61 0.02
N ALA A 185 -2.48 11.38 -0.29
CA ALA A 185 -2.40 12.53 -1.17
C ALA A 185 -1.52 13.66 -0.58
N SER A 186 -1.71 13.98 0.69
CA SER A 186 -0.89 14.97 1.40
C SER A 186 0.59 14.59 1.34
N TRP A 187 0.92 13.33 1.62
CA TRP A 187 2.31 12.87 1.57
C TRP A 187 2.89 12.89 0.13
N VAL A 188 2.12 12.54 -0.90
CA VAL A 188 2.56 12.63 -2.31
C VAL A 188 2.87 14.07 -2.71
N LEU A 189 2.09 15.02 -2.21
CA LEU A 189 2.26 16.44 -2.51
C LEU A 189 3.40 17.09 -1.71
N ASP A 190 3.59 16.65 -0.48
CA ASP A 190 4.68 17.09 0.40
C ASP A 190 5.27 15.88 1.15
N PRO A 191 6.24 15.17 0.56
CA PRO A 191 6.80 13.94 1.12
C PRO A 191 7.75 14.22 2.30
N MET A 192 7.31 15.05 3.24
CA MET A 192 7.99 15.28 4.49
C MET A 192 7.47 14.31 5.56
N GLY A 193 8.40 13.64 6.24
CA GLY A 193 8.04 12.67 7.27
C GLY A 193 7.65 11.30 6.75
N SER A 194 6.98 10.53 7.59
CA SER A 194 6.61 9.13 7.34
C SER A 194 5.16 9.00 6.89
N LEU A 195 4.93 8.41 5.73
CA LEU A 195 3.58 8.03 5.30
C LEU A 195 2.94 7.05 6.29
N SER A 196 3.74 6.14 6.86
CA SER A 196 3.26 5.18 7.85
C SER A 196 2.65 5.84 9.07
N ASP A 197 3.24 6.93 9.58
CA ASP A 197 2.73 7.63 10.77
C ASP A 197 1.31 8.17 10.54
N GLY A 198 1.07 8.76 9.37
CA GLY A 198 -0.25 9.24 8.99
C GLY A 198 -1.27 8.10 8.85
N LEU A 199 -0.89 7.02 8.16
CA LEU A 199 -1.74 5.85 7.98
C LEU A 199 -2.07 5.16 9.30
N ASP A 200 -1.09 5.05 10.21
CA ASP A 200 -1.28 4.46 11.52
C ASP A 200 -2.10 5.36 12.44
N GLY A 201 -1.99 6.68 12.29
CA GLY A 201 -2.87 7.64 12.96
C GLY A 201 -4.35 7.43 12.61
N VAL A 202 -4.67 7.15 11.35
CA VAL A 202 -6.03 6.79 10.91
C VAL A 202 -6.48 5.48 11.56
N ARG A 203 -5.63 4.44 11.57
CA ARG A 203 -5.93 3.14 12.20
C ARG A 203 -6.10 3.26 13.71
N ASP A 204 -5.20 3.97 14.37
CA ASP A 204 -5.24 4.20 15.82
C ASP A 204 -6.53 4.90 16.23
N THR A 205 -6.95 5.94 15.49
CA THR A 205 -8.20 6.65 15.76
C THR A 205 -9.41 5.73 15.60
N LEU A 206 -9.44 4.95 14.50
CA LEU A 206 -10.53 4.00 14.27
C LEU A 206 -10.59 2.94 15.38
N PHE A 207 -9.48 2.34 15.76
CA PHE A 207 -9.49 1.28 16.77
C PHE A 207 -9.80 1.81 18.16
N ARG A 208 -9.33 3.02 18.54
CA ARG A 208 -9.76 3.66 19.79
C ARG A 208 -11.25 3.92 19.83
N GLU A 209 -11.85 4.27 18.70
CA GLU A 209 -13.29 4.49 18.61
C GLU A 209 -14.06 3.17 18.68
N LEU A 210 -13.70 2.16 17.87
CA LEU A 210 -14.39 0.87 17.83
C LEU A 210 -14.27 0.08 19.13
N LEU A 211 -13.15 0.20 19.84
CA LEU A 211 -12.89 -0.48 21.12
C LEU A 211 -13.33 0.36 22.33
N GLY A 212 -13.63 1.65 22.11
CA GLY A 212 -14.07 2.54 23.19
C GLY A 212 -15.33 2.04 23.86
N GLY A 213 -15.25 1.75 25.16
CA GLY A 213 -16.36 1.20 25.94
C GLY A 213 -16.55 -0.33 25.84
N LEU A 214 -15.78 -1.03 25.00
CA LEU A 214 -15.74 -2.48 25.01
C LEU A 214 -14.81 -3.00 26.11
N PRO A 215 -15.09 -4.17 26.70
CA PRO A 215 -14.23 -4.80 27.70
C PRO A 215 -13.02 -5.48 27.03
N LEU A 216 -12.23 -4.70 26.28
CA LEU A 216 -11.09 -5.16 25.48
C LEU A 216 -9.92 -4.20 25.59
N GLU A 217 -8.74 -4.76 25.51
CA GLU A 217 -7.49 -4.01 25.28
C GLU A 217 -6.83 -4.50 24.00
N CYS A 218 -6.14 -3.60 23.30
CA CYS A 218 -5.57 -3.86 22.00
C CYS A 218 -4.10 -3.46 21.95
N VAL A 219 -3.27 -4.39 21.50
CA VAL A 219 -1.84 -4.19 21.27
C VAL A 219 -1.53 -4.48 19.80
N ALA A 220 -0.92 -3.50 19.12
CA ALA A 220 -0.39 -3.65 17.77
C ALA A 220 0.91 -4.45 17.79
N LEU A 221 1.15 -5.21 16.72
CA LEU A 221 2.37 -5.95 16.47
C LEU A 221 2.98 -5.60 15.09
N GLY A 222 4.19 -6.09 14.86
CA GLY A 222 4.82 -6.04 13.55
C GLY A 222 5.00 -4.64 12.99
N SER A 223 4.74 -4.47 11.69
CA SER A 223 4.91 -3.19 10.99
C SER A 223 3.97 -2.09 11.50
N TYR A 224 2.77 -2.45 11.95
CA TYR A 224 1.83 -1.51 12.56
C TYR A 224 2.33 -1.00 13.91
N ALA A 225 2.97 -1.83 14.72
CA ALA A 225 3.54 -1.39 15.99
C ALA A 225 4.77 -0.47 15.80
N SER A 226 5.57 -0.71 14.77
CA SER A 226 6.83 0.01 14.50
C SER A 226 6.70 1.17 13.52
N HIS A 227 5.49 1.52 13.09
CA HIS A 227 5.24 2.59 12.11
C HIS A 227 5.96 2.36 10.77
N GLU A 228 5.87 1.13 10.26
CA GLU A 228 6.46 0.71 8.98
C GLU A 228 5.39 0.19 8.01
N THR A 229 4.15 0.67 8.15
CA THR A 229 3.02 0.25 7.32
C THR A 229 3.07 0.89 5.94
N THR A 230 2.36 0.27 5.01
CA THR A 230 2.10 0.78 3.67
C THR A 230 0.59 1.01 3.49
N PRO A 231 0.14 1.69 2.43
CA PRO A 231 -1.28 1.95 2.20
C PRO A 231 -2.17 0.70 2.30
N GLY A 232 -1.71 -0.43 1.79
CA GLY A 232 -2.47 -1.68 1.84
C GLY A 232 -2.06 -2.65 2.95
N SER A 233 -1.30 -2.21 3.98
CA SER A 233 -0.93 -3.09 5.10
C SER A 233 -2.12 -3.42 5.99
N ASP A 234 -2.24 -4.70 6.38
CA ASP A 234 -3.10 -5.10 7.48
C ASP A 234 -2.55 -4.61 8.82
N ALA A 235 -3.41 -4.38 9.79
CA ALA A 235 -3.02 -4.11 11.17
C ALA A 235 -2.90 -5.44 11.93
N ASP A 236 -1.68 -5.85 12.24
CA ASP A 236 -1.42 -6.99 13.13
C ASP A 236 -1.76 -6.60 14.56
N ILE A 237 -2.72 -7.26 15.20
CA ILE A 237 -3.16 -6.94 16.56
C ILE A 237 -3.38 -8.18 17.42
N VAL A 238 -3.24 -7.98 18.73
CA VAL A 238 -3.64 -8.94 19.77
C VAL A 238 -4.63 -8.25 20.71
N LEU A 239 -5.71 -8.94 21.04
CA LEU A 239 -6.73 -8.47 21.95
C LEU A 239 -6.59 -9.16 23.31
N PHE A 240 -6.73 -8.37 24.39
CA PHE A 240 -6.73 -8.86 25.76
C PHE A 240 -8.06 -8.61 26.45
N CYS A 241 -8.40 -9.53 27.37
CA CYS A 241 -9.45 -9.38 28.36
C CYS A 241 -8.87 -8.61 29.55
N PRO A 242 -9.37 -7.41 29.87
CA PRO A 242 -8.92 -6.64 31.02
C PRO A 242 -9.14 -7.39 32.36
N GLU A 243 -8.37 -7.01 33.36
CA GLU A 243 -8.58 -7.56 34.74
C GLU A 243 -9.98 -7.23 35.24
N GLY A 244 -10.60 -8.22 35.94
CA GLY A 244 -11.93 -8.07 36.49
C GLY A 244 -13.09 -8.28 35.51
N VAL A 245 -12.82 -8.42 34.20
CA VAL A 245 -13.80 -8.72 33.17
C VAL A 245 -13.96 -10.25 33.04
N ARG A 246 -15.19 -10.72 32.83
CA ARG A 246 -15.43 -12.13 32.52
C ARG A 246 -14.92 -12.46 31.12
N HIS A 247 -14.15 -13.54 31.01
CA HIS A 247 -13.56 -13.95 29.74
C HIS A 247 -14.58 -14.13 28.62
N LEU A 248 -15.75 -14.69 28.88
CA LEU A 248 -16.81 -14.87 27.90
C LEU A 248 -17.31 -13.52 27.35
N GLU A 249 -17.43 -12.52 28.21
CA GLU A 249 -17.86 -11.17 27.81
C GLU A 249 -16.81 -10.50 26.89
N ALA A 250 -15.52 -10.64 27.22
CA ALA A 250 -14.44 -10.14 26.36
C ALA A 250 -14.38 -10.87 25.02
N GLU A 251 -14.58 -12.19 24.99
CA GLU A 251 -14.59 -12.98 23.74
C GLU A 251 -15.78 -12.60 22.84
N GLU A 252 -16.98 -12.40 23.41
CA GLU A 252 -18.14 -11.91 22.65
C GLU A 252 -17.92 -10.49 22.10
N ALA A 253 -17.32 -9.60 22.88
CA ALA A 253 -16.94 -8.26 22.46
C ALA A 253 -15.89 -8.31 21.33
N ALA A 254 -14.89 -9.17 21.43
CA ALA A 254 -13.87 -9.37 20.40
C ALA A 254 -14.47 -9.88 19.08
N GLN A 255 -15.40 -10.82 19.14
CA GLN A 255 -16.15 -11.28 17.96
C GLN A 255 -16.97 -10.16 17.35
N GLY A 256 -17.59 -9.30 18.17
CA GLY A 256 -18.32 -8.10 17.74
C GLY A 256 -17.39 -7.14 16.99
N PHE A 257 -16.26 -6.79 17.58
CA PHE A 257 -15.25 -5.93 16.97
C PHE A 257 -14.73 -6.48 15.63
N VAL A 258 -14.38 -7.76 15.58
CA VAL A 258 -13.91 -8.39 14.32
C VAL A 258 -14.98 -8.32 13.23
N ARG A 259 -16.24 -8.61 13.57
CA ARG A 259 -17.34 -8.48 12.61
C ARG A 259 -17.52 -7.04 12.13
N GLU A 260 -17.39 -6.05 13.00
CA GLU A 260 -17.51 -4.63 12.62
C GLU A 260 -16.42 -4.22 11.63
N VAL A 261 -15.15 -4.58 11.90
CA VAL A 261 -14.06 -4.31 10.96
C VAL A 261 -14.28 -5.03 9.62
N GLN A 262 -14.79 -6.26 9.61
CA GLN A 262 -15.11 -7.00 8.38
C GLN A 262 -16.24 -6.33 7.60
N ASN A 263 -17.26 -5.83 8.28
CA ASN A 263 -18.37 -5.09 7.67
C ASN A 263 -17.89 -3.76 7.07
N LEU A 264 -17.03 -3.03 7.78
CA LEU A 264 -16.38 -1.82 7.27
C LEU A 264 -15.57 -2.11 6.01
N LYS A 265 -14.77 -3.19 6.00
CA LYS A 265 -14.05 -3.63 4.81
C LYS A 265 -14.98 -3.90 3.64
N SER A 266 -16.07 -4.63 3.89
CA SER A 266 -17.08 -4.94 2.86
C SER A 266 -17.79 -3.69 2.33
N ALA A 267 -17.88 -2.64 3.15
CA ALA A 267 -18.42 -1.33 2.79
C ALA A 267 -17.39 -0.39 2.14
N GLY A 268 -16.15 -0.85 1.90
CA GLY A 268 -15.11 -0.11 1.18
C GLY A 268 -14.03 0.54 2.05
N SER A 269 -13.97 0.26 3.36
CA SER A 269 -12.85 0.71 4.21
C SER A 269 -11.54 0.04 3.79
N PRO A 270 -10.42 0.77 3.65
CA PRO A 270 -9.11 0.19 3.38
C PRO A 270 -8.47 -0.46 4.61
N VAL A 271 -8.97 -0.20 5.82
CA VAL A 271 -8.40 -0.72 7.05
C VAL A 271 -8.84 -2.17 7.27
N THR A 272 -7.85 -3.03 7.46
CA THR A 272 -8.01 -4.46 7.73
C THR A 272 -7.18 -4.87 8.94
N ILE A 273 -7.59 -5.96 9.62
CA ILE A 273 -6.87 -6.52 10.76
C ILE A 273 -6.35 -7.91 10.47
N ASP A 274 -5.17 -8.21 11.02
CA ASP A 274 -4.62 -9.56 11.06
C ASP A 274 -4.47 -10.02 12.53
N LEU A 275 -5.10 -11.12 12.82
CA LEU A 275 -5.10 -11.74 14.15
C LEU A 275 -4.28 -13.04 14.20
N ARG A 276 -3.51 -13.34 13.13
CA ARG A 276 -2.75 -14.62 13.05
C ARG A 276 -1.58 -14.69 14.00
N LEU A 277 -1.08 -13.56 14.48
CA LEU A 277 -0.02 -13.49 15.50
C LEU A 277 -0.52 -13.68 16.93
N ARG A 278 -1.85 -13.88 17.14
CA ARG A 278 -2.37 -14.27 18.45
C ARG A 278 -2.01 -15.71 18.78
N PRO A 279 -1.95 -16.07 20.08
CA PRO A 279 -1.72 -17.45 20.51
C PRO A 279 -2.60 -18.47 19.79
N GLU A 280 -2.01 -19.60 19.36
CA GLU A 280 -2.66 -20.66 18.57
C GLU A 280 -3.21 -20.20 17.20
N GLY A 281 -2.82 -19.02 16.74
CA GLY A 281 -3.18 -18.52 15.42
C GLY A 281 -4.69 -18.48 15.18
N ARG A 282 -5.16 -19.06 14.08
CA ARG A 282 -6.57 -19.01 13.68
C ARG A 282 -7.52 -19.79 14.60
N SER A 283 -7.03 -20.81 15.31
CA SER A 283 -7.83 -21.65 16.23
C SER A 283 -7.90 -21.10 17.64
N GLY A 284 -7.06 -20.11 17.99
CA GLY A 284 -7.02 -19.52 19.32
C GLY A 284 -8.19 -18.57 19.61
N LEU A 285 -8.42 -18.32 20.89
CA LEU A 285 -9.36 -17.31 21.36
C LEU A 285 -9.01 -15.93 20.80
N LEU A 286 -10.02 -15.11 20.55
CA LEU A 286 -9.81 -13.74 20.04
C LEU A 286 -9.25 -12.81 21.12
N ALA A 287 -9.79 -12.90 22.34
CA ALA A 287 -9.31 -12.16 23.51
C ALA A 287 -8.81 -13.12 24.59
N ARG A 288 -7.60 -12.90 25.12
CA ARG A 288 -7.03 -13.70 26.20
C ARG A 288 -6.84 -12.88 27.46
N THR A 289 -6.95 -13.55 28.62
CA THR A 289 -6.47 -12.98 29.89
C THR A 289 -4.94 -12.93 29.88
N TYR A 290 -4.35 -12.03 30.65
CA TYR A 290 -2.89 -11.96 30.81
C TYR A 290 -2.29 -13.27 31.32
N GLU A 291 -2.95 -13.90 32.31
CA GLU A 291 -2.52 -15.18 32.86
C GLU A 291 -2.49 -16.29 31.79
N SER A 292 -3.56 -16.39 30.99
CA SER A 292 -3.61 -17.35 29.88
C SER A 292 -2.55 -17.07 28.81
N PHE A 293 -2.28 -15.81 28.52
CA PHE A 293 -1.23 -15.43 27.58
C PHE A 293 0.16 -15.77 28.13
N GLN A 294 0.44 -15.45 29.39
CA GLN A 294 1.71 -15.78 30.03
C GLN A 294 1.96 -17.29 30.09
N LYS A 295 0.93 -18.09 30.43
CA LYS A 295 1.03 -19.54 30.37
C LYS A 295 1.42 -20.04 28.98
N TYR A 296 0.74 -19.57 27.95
CA TYR A 296 1.07 -19.88 26.55
C TYR A 296 2.51 -19.47 26.21
N ALA A 297 2.92 -18.26 26.60
CA ALA A 297 4.25 -17.75 26.34
C ALA A 297 5.37 -18.58 26.96
N LEU A 298 5.11 -19.19 28.11
CA LEU A 298 6.07 -20.04 28.82
C LEU A 298 6.12 -21.47 28.27
N GLN A 299 4.99 -22.03 27.84
CA GLN A 299 4.85 -23.46 27.55
C GLN A 299 4.86 -23.77 26.05
N ASP A 300 4.19 -22.96 25.23
CA ASP A 300 3.83 -23.33 23.87
C ASP A 300 4.34 -22.34 22.80
N MET A 301 4.70 -21.11 23.18
CA MET A 301 5.06 -20.05 22.26
C MET A 301 6.42 -20.30 21.62
N GLU A 302 6.45 -20.44 20.30
CA GLU A 302 7.65 -20.65 19.52
C GLU A 302 8.59 -19.42 19.52
N ALA A 303 9.90 -19.66 19.31
CA ALA A 303 10.91 -18.59 19.33
C ALA A 303 10.60 -17.45 18.32
N TRP A 304 10.06 -17.77 17.14
CA TRP A 304 9.71 -16.78 16.13
C TRP A 304 8.47 -15.94 16.52
N GLU A 305 7.52 -16.49 17.27
CA GLU A 305 6.37 -15.73 17.80
C GLU A 305 6.84 -14.76 18.88
N LYS A 306 7.74 -15.21 19.76
CA LYS A 306 8.40 -14.35 20.76
C LYS A 306 9.23 -13.26 20.09
N LEU A 307 9.88 -13.54 18.97
CA LEU A 307 10.60 -12.55 18.17
C LEU A 307 9.63 -11.47 17.62
N ALA A 308 8.46 -11.88 17.10
CA ALA A 308 7.44 -10.95 16.62
C ALA A 308 6.92 -10.04 17.75
N ALA A 309 6.85 -10.52 18.98
CA ALA A 309 6.43 -9.79 20.18
C ALA A 309 7.37 -8.62 20.56
N ILE A 310 8.63 -8.62 20.08
CA ILE A 310 9.59 -7.50 20.29
C ILE A 310 9.01 -6.18 19.76
N ARG A 311 8.26 -6.23 18.66
CA ARG A 311 7.60 -5.07 18.07
C ARG A 311 6.14 -5.05 18.49
N SER A 312 5.87 -4.49 19.67
CA SER A 312 4.53 -4.34 20.24
C SER A 312 4.28 -2.92 20.73
N ARG A 313 3.09 -2.39 20.47
CA ARG A 313 2.66 -1.02 20.83
C ARG A 313 1.22 -1.06 21.34
N LEU A 314 0.99 -0.44 22.51
CA LEU A 314 -0.35 -0.31 23.06
C LEU A 314 -1.19 0.66 22.19
N ILE A 315 -2.40 0.23 21.82
CA ILE A 315 -3.40 1.06 21.13
C ILE A 315 -4.49 1.51 22.08
N VAL A 316 -5.10 0.55 22.80
CA VAL A 316 -6.17 0.78 23.77
C VAL A 316 -5.94 -0.10 24.99
N GLY A 317 -6.14 0.45 26.17
CA GLY A 317 -6.08 -0.28 27.43
C GLY A 317 -4.93 0.11 28.33
N SER A 318 -4.54 -0.78 29.22
CA SER A 318 -3.50 -0.57 30.22
C SER A 318 -2.10 -0.94 29.69
N PRO A 319 -1.03 -0.35 30.19
CA PRO A 319 0.34 -0.77 29.88
C PRO A 319 0.61 -2.26 30.17
N HIS A 320 -0.17 -2.90 31.03
CA HIS A 320 -0.04 -4.31 31.38
C HIS A 320 -0.25 -5.24 30.17
N ALA A 321 -1.15 -4.87 29.25
CA ALA A 321 -1.36 -5.62 28.00
C ALA A 321 -0.07 -5.70 27.17
N GLN A 322 0.59 -4.57 26.93
CA GLN A 322 1.85 -4.52 26.20
C GLN A 322 2.99 -5.20 26.96
N GLN A 323 3.06 -5.01 28.29
CA GLN A 323 4.07 -5.64 29.13
C GLN A 323 3.98 -7.17 29.08
N SER A 324 2.76 -7.73 29.01
CA SER A 324 2.55 -9.16 28.89
C SER A 324 3.18 -9.72 27.62
N ILE A 325 3.01 -9.02 26.48
CA ILE A 325 3.65 -9.38 25.21
C ILE A 325 5.18 -9.23 25.28
N LEU A 326 5.67 -8.12 25.80
CA LEU A 326 7.11 -7.87 25.93
C LEU A 326 7.78 -8.88 26.88
N SER A 327 7.08 -9.35 27.92
CA SER A 327 7.59 -10.40 28.82
C SER A 327 7.86 -11.71 28.08
N ALA A 328 7.01 -12.09 27.12
CA ALA A 328 7.26 -13.24 26.26
C ALA A 328 8.53 -13.04 25.40
N ALA A 329 8.69 -11.87 24.79
CA ALA A 329 9.90 -11.56 24.04
C ALA A 329 11.16 -11.56 24.93
N ASN A 330 11.08 -10.97 26.13
CA ASN A 330 12.17 -10.90 27.10
C ASN A 330 12.59 -12.27 27.65
N SER A 331 11.75 -13.30 27.53
CA SER A 331 12.09 -14.67 27.90
C SER A 331 13.05 -15.36 26.90
N LEU A 332 13.25 -14.75 25.70
CA LEU A 332 14.21 -15.28 24.75
C LEU A 332 15.65 -15.10 25.27
N VAL A 333 16.42 -16.17 25.13
CA VAL A 333 17.86 -16.20 25.41
C VAL A 333 18.57 -16.58 24.13
N TRP A 334 19.66 -15.88 23.82
CA TRP A 334 20.49 -16.21 22.65
C TRP A 334 21.40 -17.37 23.00
N ASP A 335 20.95 -18.57 22.67
CA ASP A 335 21.74 -19.80 22.76
C ASP A 335 21.77 -20.51 21.41
N SER A 336 22.54 -21.59 21.30
CA SER A 336 22.70 -22.34 20.06
C SER A 336 21.38 -22.88 19.51
N ALA A 337 20.44 -23.27 20.34
CA ALA A 337 19.17 -23.83 19.94
C ALA A 337 18.25 -22.72 19.40
N THR A 338 18.12 -21.61 20.12
CA THR A 338 17.35 -20.43 19.71
C THR A 338 17.92 -19.85 18.40
N ALA A 339 19.23 -19.68 18.30
CA ALA A 339 19.90 -19.19 17.10
C ALA A 339 19.61 -20.09 15.89
N GLN A 340 19.74 -21.42 16.03
CA GLN A 340 19.45 -22.37 14.94
C GLN A 340 17.98 -22.32 14.52
N ASN A 341 17.05 -22.29 15.48
CA ASN A 341 15.62 -22.24 15.21
C ASN A 341 15.25 -20.97 14.42
N LEU A 342 15.69 -19.81 14.90
CA LEU A 342 15.38 -18.53 14.27
C LEU A 342 16.04 -18.40 12.88
N MET A 343 17.29 -18.83 12.71
CA MET A 343 17.96 -18.83 11.40
C MET A 343 17.30 -19.80 10.42
N HIS A 344 16.85 -20.97 10.90
CA HIS A 344 16.09 -21.91 10.10
C HIS A 344 14.76 -21.30 9.63
N MET A 345 14.02 -20.66 10.53
CA MET A 345 12.77 -19.97 10.19
C MET A 345 13.02 -18.86 9.15
N LYS A 346 14.04 -18.01 9.33
CA LYS A 346 14.41 -16.99 8.35
C LYS A 346 14.68 -17.58 6.96
N SER A 347 15.48 -18.65 6.91
CA SER A 347 15.77 -19.36 5.66
C SER A 347 14.54 -19.97 5.01
N ARG A 348 13.61 -20.49 5.80
CA ARG A 348 12.32 -21.02 5.30
C ARG A 348 11.48 -19.91 4.70
N ILE A 349 11.34 -18.76 5.36
CA ILE A 349 10.60 -17.61 4.85
C ILE A 349 11.16 -17.18 3.49
N GLU A 350 12.48 -17.04 3.36
CA GLU A 350 13.11 -16.69 2.08
C GLU A 350 12.83 -17.70 0.97
N LYS A 351 12.89 -19.01 1.27
CA LYS A 351 12.73 -20.06 0.26
C LYS A 351 11.28 -20.37 -0.10
N GLU A 352 10.37 -20.30 0.88
CA GLU A 352 8.98 -20.71 0.70
C GLU A 352 8.07 -19.56 0.24
N ARG A 353 8.41 -18.31 0.58
CA ARG A 353 7.58 -17.13 0.27
C ARG A 353 8.13 -16.24 -0.83
N VAL A 354 9.33 -16.50 -1.31
CA VAL A 354 9.97 -15.72 -2.37
C VAL A 354 10.38 -16.67 -3.50
N THR A 355 9.81 -16.48 -4.68
CA THR A 355 10.22 -17.27 -5.84
C THR A 355 11.64 -16.85 -6.29
N PRO A 356 12.44 -17.76 -6.86
CA PRO A 356 13.80 -17.42 -7.35
C PRO A 356 13.78 -16.26 -8.37
N ILE A 357 12.73 -16.15 -9.18
CA ILE A 357 12.56 -15.08 -10.17
C ILE A 357 12.31 -13.72 -9.49
N GLN A 358 11.52 -13.72 -8.43
CA GLN A 358 11.20 -12.49 -7.70
C GLN A 358 12.29 -12.08 -6.70
N ALA A 359 13.12 -13.02 -6.24
CA ALA A 359 14.11 -12.78 -5.19
C ALA A 359 15.01 -11.54 -5.43
N PRO A 360 15.50 -11.24 -6.64
CA PRO A 360 16.30 -10.04 -6.89
C PRO A 360 15.50 -8.73 -6.76
N ARG A 361 14.17 -8.76 -6.86
CA ARG A 361 13.27 -7.61 -6.89
C ARG A 361 12.35 -7.51 -5.67
N GLN A 362 12.39 -8.50 -4.79
CA GLN A 362 11.57 -8.56 -3.58
C GLN A 362 12.15 -7.66 -2.48
N LEU A 363 11.40 -6.63 -2.10
CA LEU A 363 11.86 -5.54 -1.22
C LEU A 363 11.83 -5.90 0.27
N LYS A 364 10.89 -6.77 0.66
CA LYS A 364 10.65 -7.09 2.07
C LYS A 364 11.34 -8.39 2.48
N LEU A 365 10.93 -9.51 1.87
CA LEU A 365 11.33 -10.86 2.30
C LEU A 365 12.58 -11.40 1.60
N GLY A 366 12.98 -10.82 0.47
CA GLY A 366 14.12 -11.25 -0.32
C GLY A 366 15.46 -10.95 0.37
N PRO A 367 16.54 -11.63 -0.04
CA PRO A 367 17.88 -11.36 0.49
C PRO A 367 18.28 -9.89 0.32
N GLY A 368 18.72 -9.25 1.39
CA GLY A 368 19.04 -7.82 1.41
C GLY A 368 17.82 -6.90 1.46
N GLY A 369 16.63 -7.43 1.72
CA GLY A 369 15.41 -6.67 1.93
C GLY A 369 15.21 -6.20 3.38
N LEU A 370 14.07 -5.58 3.65
CA LEU A 370 13.72 -5.03 4.97
C LEU A 370 13.81 -6.07 6.10
N GLU A 371 13.43 -7.32 5.83
CA GLU A 371 13.46 -8.37 6.84
C GLU A 371 14.89 -8.70 7.29
N ASP A 372 15.93 -8.58 6.45
CA ASP A 372 17.30 -8.78 6.89
C ASP A 372 17.71 -7.76 7.96
N ILE A 373 17.31 -6.50 7.80
CA ILE A 373 17.56 -5.44 8.79
C ILE A 373 16.79 -5.72 10.09
N LEU A 374 15.52 -6.11 9.98
CA LEU A 374 14.66 -6.39 11.13
C LEU A 374 15.13 -7.61 11.92
N TRP A 375 15.54 -8.68 11.23
CA TRP A 375 16.05 -9.89 11.88
C TRP A 375 17.40 -9.61 12.55
N LEU A 376 18.29 -8.86 11.89
CA LEU A 376 19.58 -8.46 12.45
C LEU A 376 19.43 -7.73 13.79
N THR A 377 18.59 -6.67 13.78
CA THR A 377 18.34 -5.88 15.00
C THR A 377 17.67 -6.70 16.09
N SER A 378 16.79 -7.63 15.71
CA SER A 378 16.10 -8.51 16.67
C SER A 378 17.05 -9.57 17.26
N PHE A 379 17.97 -10.12 16.49
CA PHE A 379 18.96 -11.07 16.99
C PHE A 379 19.89 -10.44 18.01
N TRP A 380 20.38 -9.23 17.75
CA TRP A 380 21.18 -8.48 18.70
C TRP A 380 20.37 -8.08 19.94
N TRP A 381 19.09 -7.74 19.78
CA TRP A 381 18.22 -7.45 20.92
C TRP A 381 18.04 -8.67 21.85
N ILE A 382 18.07 -9.90 21.31
CA ILE A 382 18.04 -11.12 22.12
C ILE A 382 19.41 -11.40 22.74
N ALA A 383 20.49 -11.24 21.95
CA ALA A 383 21.84 -11.55 22.36
C ALA A 383 22.39 -10.60 23.42
N ASP A 384 22.02 -9.33 23.35
CA ASP A 384 22.42 -8.29 24.31
C ASP A 384 21.21 -7.70 25.04
N PRO A 385 20.99 -8.10 26.32
CA PRO A 385 19.88 -7.59 27.12
C PRO A 385 19.86 -6.06 27.31
N GLU A 386 21.01 -5.37 27.21
CA GLU A 386 21.07 -3.91 27.36
C GLU A 386 20.33 -3.19 26.21
N LEU A 387 20.23 -3.81 25.06
CA LEU A 387 19.50 -3.30 23.91
C LEU A 387 17.98 -3.35 24.05
N ARG A 388 17.46 -4.06 25.04
CA ARG A 388 16.00 -4.24 25.26
C ARG A 388 15.27 -2.95 25.61
N THR A 389 16.00 -1.90 25.94
CA THR A 389 15.47 -0.54 26.22
C THR A 389 15.46 0.38 25.00
N SER A 390 15.96 -0.05 23.84
CA SER A 390 16.18 0.78 22.63
C SER A 390 14.90 1.29 21.96
N GLY A 391 13.72 0.84 22.40
CA GLY A 391 12.42 1.22 21.83
C GLY A 391 12.06 0.48 20.55
N LEU A 392 10.92 0.86 19.94
CA LEU A 392 10.31 0.15 18.79
C LEU A 392 10.89 0.60 17.45
N SER A 393 11.24 1.87 17.32
CA SER A 393 11.74 2.43 16.06
C SER A 393 13.03 1.73 15.63
N LEU A 394 13.06 1.26 14.39
CA LEU A 394 14.26 0.67 13.81
C LEU A 394 15.46 1.63 13.86
N TYR A 395 15.21 2.92 13.63
CA TYR A 395 16.23 3.95 13.77
C TYR A 395 16.88 3.93 15.16
N ASN A 396 16.07 3.89 16.22
CA ASN A 396 16.57 3.85 17.60
C ASN A 396 17.33 2.56 17.88
N ARG A 397 16.88 1.43 17.35
CA ARG A 397 17.58 0.15 17.49
C ARG A 397 18.93 0.15 16.80
N LEU A 398 19.00 0.64 15.58
CA LEU A 398 20.27 0.75 14.84
C LEU A 398 21.21 1.74 15.54
N LYS A 399 20.67 2.84 16.08
CA LYS A 399 21.46 3.77 16.90
C LYS A 399 22.00 3.11 18.16
N SER A 400 21.16 2.36 18.90
CA SER A 400 21.59 1.64 20.11
C SER A 400 22.67 0.59 19.79
N LEU A 401 22.55 -0.14 18.70
CA LEU A 401 23.56 -1.09 18.22
C LEU A 401 24.88 -0.41 17.90
N ARG A 402 24.86 0.80 17.34
CA ARG A 402 26.06 1.59 17.09
C ARG A 402 26.66 2.09 18.41
N ASP A 403 25.84 2.61 19.31
CA ASP A 403 26.30 3.17 20.59
C ASP A 403 26.90 2.06 21.50
N SER A 404 26.42 0.83 21.39
CA SER A 404 26.96 -0.37 22.04
C SER A 404 28.07 -1.07 21.24
N HIS A 405 28.59 -0.45 20.20
CA HIS A 405 29.70 -0.95 19.37
C HIS A 405 29.45 -2.31 18.65
N HIS A 406 28.21 -2.73 18.56
CA HIS A 406 27.84 -3.90 17.76
C HIS A 406 27.84 -3.57 16.25
N LEU A 407 27.43 -2.35 15.88
CA LEU A 407 27.54 -1.81 14.52
C LEU A 407 28.60 -0.71 14.47
N THR A 408 29.36 -0.67 13.40
CA THR A 408 30.14 0.53 13.06
C THR A 408 29.22 1.66 12.61
N ALA A 409 29.69 2.90 12.61
CA ALA A 409 28.94 4.03 12.08
C ALA A 409 28.54 3.81 10.60
N VAL A 410 29.46 3.28 9.79
CA VAL A 410 29.23 3.01 8.37
C VAL A 410 28.12 1.96 8.17
N GLU A 411 28.14 0.86 8.92
CA GLU A 411 27.09 -0.18 8.86
C GLU A 411 25.73 0.39 9.30
N SER A 412 25.69 1.15 10.41
CA SER A 412 24.47 1.77 10.90
C SER A 412 23.87 2.73 9.88
N ASP A 413 24.67 3.61 9.27
CA ASP A 413 24.22 4.57 8.26
C ASP A 413 23.75 3.87 6.99
N ALA A 414 24.44 2.81 6.54
CA ALA A 414 24.05 2.00 5.40
C ALA A 414 22.70 1.31 5.62
N LEU A 415 22.49 0.70 6.80
CA LEU A 415 21.22 0.04 7.15
C LEU A 415 20.06 1.04 7.28
N GLN A 416 20.29 2.22 7.86
CA GLN A 416 19.28 3.27 7.96
C GLN A 416 18.88 3.81 6.59
N SER A 417 19.86 4.08 5.72
CA SER A 417 19.62 4.55 4.35
C SER A 417 18.87 3.52 3.54
N ALA A 418 19.26 2.24 3.63
CA ALA A 418 18.57 1.14 2.95
C ALA A 418 17.15 0.95 3.44
N HIS A 419 16.92 1.01 4.76
CA HIS A 419 15.59 0.90 5.34
C HIS A 419 14.67 2.01 4.83
N LYS A 420 15.13 3.27 4.89
CA LYS A 420 14.37 4.41 4.39
C LYS A 420 14.03 4.23 2.90
N PHE A 421 15.03 3.94 2.08
CA PHE A 421 14.84 3.75 0.64
C PHE A 421 13.85 2.62 0.30
N LEU A 422 14.02 1.44 0.92
CA LEU A 422 13.16 0.29 0.66
C LEU A 422 11.72 0.52 1.13
N LEU A 423 11.53 1.22 2.26
CA LEU A 423 10.20 1.54 2.77
C LEU A 423 9.48 2.56 1.87
N GLU A 424 10.17 3.63 1.48
CA GLU A 424 9.63 4.64 0.54
C GLU A 424 9.30 4.00 -0.82
N LEU A 425 10.15 3.13 -1.33
CA LEU A 425 9.90 2.42 -2.58
C LEU A 425 8.65 1.55 -2.51
N ARG A 426 8.39 0.90 -1.37
CA ARG A 426 7.15 0.14 -1.14
C ARG A 426 5.92 1.04 -1.14
N TRP A 427 5.99 2.22 -0.54
CA TRP A 427 4.90 3.19 -0.58
C TRP A 427 4.57 3.60 -2.02
N TRP A 428 5.59 3.97 -2.79
CA TRP A 428 5.39 4.36 -4.19
C TRP A 428 4.85 3.24 -5.06
N ILE A 429 5.30 1.99 -4.87
CA ILE A 429 4.77 0.82 -5.58
C ILE A 429 3.27 0.67 -5.35
N GLU A 430 2.82 0.79 -4.11
CA GLU A 430 1.39 0.67 -3.79
C GLU A 430 0.58 1.88 -4.26
N LEU A 431 1.11 3.10 -4.16
CA LEU A 431 0.46 4.32 -4.66
C LEU A 431 0.34 4.36 -6.19
N GLN A 432 1.20 3.62 -6.90
CA GLN A 432 1.08 3.39 -8.35
C GLN A 432 0.12 2.24 -8.70
N GLY A 433 -0.39 1.51 -7.72
CA GLY A 433 -1.24 0.33 -7.96
C GLY A 433 -0.48 -0.89 -8.48
N PHE A 434 0.84 -0.98 -8.23
CA PHE A 434 1.65 -2.12 -8.64
C PHE A 434 1.63 -3.25 -7.60
N GLU A 435 2.17 -4.42 -7.96
CA GLU A 435 2.28 -5.58 -7.07
C GLU A 435 3.12 -5.22 -5.84
N ARG A 436 2.53 -5.44 -4.66
CA ARG A 436 3.15 -5.13 -3.37
C ARG A 436 4.49 -5.85 -3.19
N ASP A 437 5.46 -5.15 -2.62
CA ASP A 437 6.75 -5.65 -2.18
C ASP A 437 7.68 -6.15 -3.31
N VAL A 438 7.32 -5.99 -4.58
CA VAL A 438 8.11 -6.45 -5.73
C VAL A 438 8.33 -5.31 -6.72
N LEU A 439 9.60 -5.05 -7.07
CA LEU A 439 9.90 -4.15 -8.17
C LEU A 439 9.35 -4.70 -9.50
N PRO A 440 8.63 -3.91 -10.29
CA PRO A 440 8.12 -4.35 -11.57
C PRO A 440 9.24 -4.71 -12.55
N GLU A 441 8.95 -5.64 -13.49
CA GLU A 441 9.86 -5.96 -14.61
C GLU A 441 9.69 -5.00 -15.78
N ASN A 442 8.49 -4.47 -15.93
CA ASN A 442 8.14 -3.62 -17.05
C ASN A 442 8.92 -2.30 -16.99
N PRO A 443 9.72 -1.94 -18.04
CA PRO A 443 10.52 -0.72 -18.05
C PRO A 443 9.69 0.55 -17.84
N HIS A 444 8.51 0.63 -18.43
CA HIS A 444 7.64 1.80 -18.27
C HIS A 444 7.17 1.98 -16.82
N LYS A 445 6.84 0.88 -16.12
CA LYS A 445 6.51 0.94 -14.69
C LYS A 445 7.71 1.36 -13.84
N LEU A 446 8.92 0.92 -14.20
CA LEU A 446 10.15 1.36 -13.53
C LEU A 446 10.43 2.85 -13.77
N ASP A 447 10.23 3.36 -14.97
CA ASP A 447 10.36 4.78 -15.26
C ASP A 447 9.34 5.62 -14.48
N THR A 448 8.11 5.13 -14.36
CA THR A 448 7.07 5.79 -13.54
C THR A 448 7.47 5.84 -12.06
N LEU A 449 8.01 4.75 -11.51
CA LEU A 449 8.52 4.72 -10.14
C LEU A 449 9.72 5.64 -9.94
N ALA A 450 10.68 5.64 -10.88
CA ALA A 450 11.84 6.53 -10.83
C ALA A 450 11.38 8.00 -10.79
N HIS A 451 10.43 8.37 -11.66
CA HIS A 451 9.84 9.71 -11.67
C HIS A 451 9.14 10.03 -10.33
N ALA A 452 8.32 9.10 -9.79
CA ALA A 452 7.64 9.29 -8.51
C ALA A 452 8.62 9.51 -7.35
N MET A 453 9.76 8.84 -7.36
CA MET A 453 10.82 8.95 -6.35
C MET A 453 11.80 10.10 -6.63
N ALA A 454 11.59 10.89 -7.68
CA ALA A 454 12.53 11.93 -8.13
C ALA A 454 13.94 11.38 -8.43
N VAL A 455 14.02 10.14 -8.92
CA VAL A 455 15.25 9.51 -9.41
C VAL A 455 15.35 9.73 -10.93
N GLU A 456 16.55 9.99 -11.42
CA GLU A 456 16.80 10.41 -12.81
C GLU A 456 16.30 9.41 -13.87
N SER A 457 16.41 8.10 -13.58
CA SER A 457 16.01 7.05 -14.52
C SER A 457 15.71 5.71 -13.83
N ALA A 458 14.99 4.82 -14.53
CA ALA A 458 14.79 3.43 -14.11
C ALA A 458 16.11 2.70 -13.83
N ASN A 459 17.14 2.93 -14.65
CA ASN A 459 18.45 2.32 -14.46
C ASN A 459 19.11 2.78 -13.15
N GLN A 460 19.01 4.07 -12.82
CA GLN A 460 19.53 4.59 -11.56
C GLN A 460 18.74 4.06 -10.36
N LEU A 461 17.40 3.94 -10.47
CA LEU A 461 16.57 3.31 -9.43
C LEU A 461 17.00 1.86 -9.17
N LEU A 462 17.18 1.06 -10.23
CA LEU A 462 17.64 -0.31 -10.13
C LEU A 462 19.06 -0.41 -9.53
N HIS A 463 19.95 0.50 -9.89
CA HIS A 463 21.31 0.57 -9.33
C HIS A 463 21.26 0.86 -7.83
N GLN A 464 20.55 1.91 -7.39
CA GLN A 464 20.39 2.24 -5.97
C GLN A 464 19.79 1.08 -5.18
N HIS A 465 18.72 0.46 -5.73
CA HIS A 465 18.13 -0.73 -5.11
C HIS A 465 19.14 -1.87 -4.96
N GLY A 466 19.95 -2.13 -6.00
CA GLY A 466 21.00 -3.15 -5.97
C GLY A 466 22.06 -2.86 -4.91
N GLU A 467 22.55 -1.64 -4.83
CA GLU A 467 23.54 -1.21 -3.83
C GLU A 467 23.02 -1.38 -2.39
N HIS A 468 21.81 -0.89 -2.11
CA HIS A 468 21.21 -1.05 -0.78
C HIS A 468 21.06 -2.53 -0.39
N ARG A 469 20.56 -3.35 -1.30
CA ARG A 469 20.38 -4.78 -1.03
C ARG A 469 21.71 -5.50 -0.78
N HIS A 470 22.75 -5.22 -1.58
CA HIS A 470 24.06 -5.80 -1.37
C HIS A 470 24.67 -5.41 -0.02
N ALA A 471 24.58 -4.12 0.33
CA ALA A 471 25.07 -3.63 1.61
C ALA A 471 24.34 -4.30 2.79
N VAL A 472 23.00 -4.33 2.76
CA VAL A 472 22.20 -4.97 3.81
C VAL A 472 22.55 -6.43 3.95
N ARG A 473 22.62 -7.17 2.83
CA ARG A 473 22.92 -8.61 2.85
C ARG A 473 24.30 -8.90 3.39
N ALA A 474 25.32 -8.18 2.96
CA ALA A 474 26.70 -8.34 3.42
C ALA A 474 26.81 -8.09 4.94
N ILE A 475 26.19 -7.00 5.44
CA ILE A 475 26.17 -6.69 6.87
C ILE A 475 25.44 -7.79 7.64
N PHE A 476 24.25 -8.20 7.18
CA PHE A 476 23.49 -9.27 7.80
C PHE A 476 24.31 -10.56 7.93
N GLU A 477 24.93 -11.02 6.84
CA GLU A 477 25.70 -12.27 6.84
C GLU A 477 26.94 -12.20 7.76
N ASP A 478 27.67 -11.08 7.78
CA ASP A 478 28.79 -10.90 8.69
C ASP A 478 28.35 -10.96 10.16
N HIS A 479 27.28 -10.25 10.51
CA HIS A 479 26.75 -10.27 11.88
C HIS A 479 26.21 -11.64 12.31
N ILE A 480 25.61 -12.39 11.39
CA ILE A 480 25.24 -13.78 11.67
C ILE A 480 26.45 -14.65 12.02
N GLN A 481 27.60 -14.43 11.38
CA GLN A 481 28.83 -15.13 11.74
C GLN A 481 29.41 -14.70 13.10
N ARG A 482 29.28 -13.41 13.44
CA ARG A 482 29.67 -12.90 14.77
C ARG A 482 28.81 -13.48 15.88
N LEU A 483 27.49 -13.56 15.69
CA LEU A 483 26.52 -14.08 16.65
C LEU A 483 26.59 -15.60 16.86
N LYS A 484 27.27 -16.35 15.98
CA LYS A 484 27.52 -17.78 16.12
C LYS A 484 28.75 -18.10 16.96
N ARG A 485 29.61 -17.12 17.21
CA ARG A 485 30.85 -17.26 18.02
C ARG A 485 30.60 -17.07 19.49
#